data_1fc3b7a7df11e67ff3e248a6fcfe426a
#
_entry.id   1fc3b7a7df11e67ff3e248a6fcfe426a
#
_cell.length_a   1.000
_cell.length_b   1.000
_cell.length_c   1.000
_cell.angle_alpha   90.00
_cell.angle_beta   90.00
_cell.angle_gamma   90.00
#
_symmetry.space_group_name_H-M   'P 1'
#
loop_
_entity.id
_entity.type
_entity.pdbx_description
1 polymer ?
#
loop_
_entity_poly.entity_id
_entity_poly.type
_entity_poly.pdbx_seq_one_letter_code
_entity_poly.pdbx_strand_id
1 'polypeptide(L)'
;MRFVDVTRYKFVTEPRYHFFGWSASPKVLGRVSAVQALVKARKLLPKGHNFKIWDCQRPRSVQLAMLDSFRRRFRAQFPRASKAKVEEYVFMFGAKP
;
A
#
# COMPACT_ATOMS: atom_id res chain seq x y z
N MET A 1 -19.01 5.98 3.24
CA MET A 1 -17.65 5.90 3.81
C MET A 1 -16.80 6.99 3.19
N ARG A 2 -16.13 7.79 4.00
CA ARG A 2 -15.41 8.96 3.53
C ARG A 2 -13.90 8.74 3.68
N PHE A 3 -13.15 9.07 2.61
CA PHE A 3 -11.69 9.06 2.60
C PHE A 3 -11.15 10.48 2.57
N VAL A 4 -10.01 10.69 3.21
CA VAL A 4 -9.31 11.99 3.24
C VAL A 4 -7.83 11.78 2.94
N ASP A 5 -7.20 12.81 2.37
CA ASP A 5 -5.75 12.84 2.18
C ASP A 5 -5.08 13.07 3.54
N VAL A 6 -4.21 12.13 3.93
CA VAL A 6 -3.58 12.18 5.26
C VAL A 6 -2.63 13.38 5.41
N THR A 7 -2.15 13.97 4.31
CA THR A 7 -1.30 15.17 4.36
C THR A 7 -2.03 16.39 4.92
N ARG A 8 -3.37 16.43 4.81
CA ARG A 8 -4.18 17.50 5.42
C ARG A 8 -4.08 17.53 6.93
N TYR A 9 -3.66 16.43 7.55
CA TYR A 9 -3.49 16.30 9.00
C TYR A 9 -2.02 16.39 9.41
N LYS A 10 -1.16 16.89 8.53
CA LYS A 10 0.27 17.12 8.76
C LYS A 10 1.08 15.85 9.00
N PHE A 11 0.61 14.69 8.51
CA PHE A 11 1.42 13.48 8.47
C PHE A 11 2.43 13.56 7.32
N VAL A 12 3.62 13.03 7.56
CA VAL A 12 4.62 12.81 6.51
C VAL A 12 4.20 11.57 5.71
N THR A 13 4.27 11.65 4.38
CA THR A 13 3.91 10.53 3.52
C THR A 13 5.09 10.08 2.67
N GLU A 14 5.13 8.78 2.41
CA GLU A 14 6.04 8.17 1.45
C GLU A 14 5.22 7.17 0.63
N PRO A 15 4.59 7.60 -0.49
CA PRO A 15 3.59 6.81 -1.21
C PRO A 15 4.24 5.64 -1.97
N ARG A 16 4.47 4.54 -1.30
CA ARG A 16 5.18 3.35 -1.80
C ARG A 16 4.52 2.77 -3.04
N TYR A 17 3.19 2.73 -3.08
CA TYR A 17 2.48 2.20 -4.24
C TYR A 17 2.71 3.04 -5.49
N HIS A 18 2.81 4.35 -5.34
CA HIS A 18 3.15 5.24 -6.44
C HIS A 18 4.61 5.03 -6.90
N PHE A 19 5.53 4.93 -5.95
CA PHE A 19 6.95 4.71 -6.25
C PHE A 19 7.19 3.38 -6.99
N PHE A 20 6.41 2.35 -6.68
CA PHE A 20 6.51 1.07 -7.37
C PHE A 20 5.73 1.02 -8.69
N GLY A 21 5.03 2.09 -9.05
CA GLY A 21 4.23 2.14 -10.29
C GLY A 21 2.88 1.44 -10.20
N TRP A 22 2.43 1.04 -9.02
CA TRP A 22 1.15 0.35 -8.82
C TRP A 22 -0.02 1.31 -8.67
N SER A 23 0.25 2.55 -8.32
CA SER A 23 -0.76 3.61 -8.21
C SER A 23 -0.33 4.80 -9.06
N ALA A 24 -1.26 5.34 -9.84
CA ALA A 24 -1.03 6.53 -10.65
C ALA A 24 -0.94 7.79 -9.78
N SER A 25 -1.56 7.80 -8.61
CA SER A 25 -1.60 8.96 -7.71
C SER A 25 -0.61 8.80 -6.56
N PRO A 26 0.12 9.88 -6.19
CA PRO A 26 0.96 9.89 -4.99
C PRO A 26 0.17 10.16 -3.71
N LYS A 27 -1.12 10.37 -3.79
CA LYS A 27 -1.95 10.65 -2.61
C LYS A 27 -2.08 9.40 -1.75
N VAL A 28 -1.99 9.60 -0.43
CA VAL A 28 -2.26 8.58 0.56
C VAL A 28 -3.59 8.91 1.21
N LEU A 29 -4.60 8.09 0.92
CA LEU A 29 -5.96 8.29 1.41
C LEU A 29 -6.24 7.34 2.55
N GLY A 30 -6.92 7.82 3.58
CA GLY A 30 -7.37 7.01 4.70
C GLY A 30 -8.83 7.32 5.04
N ARG A 31 -9.49 6.35 5.66
CA ARG A 31 -10.84 6.60 6.22
C ARG A 31 -10.74 7.67 7.29
N VAL A 32 -11.71 8.56 7.34
CA VAL A 32 -11.74 9.65 8.33
C VAL A 32 -11.54 9.11 9.76
N SER A 33 -12.24 8.04 10.12
CA SER A 33 -12.14 7.44 11.45
C SER A 33 -10.73 6.91 11.76
N ALA A 34 -10.08 6.29 10.78
CA ALA A 34 -8.71 5.79 10.93
C ALA A 34 -7.71 6.95 11.08
N VAL A 35 -7.87 8.00 10.27
CA VAL A 35 -7.00 9.18 10.33
C VAL A 35 -7.19 9.91 11.67
N GLN A 36 -8.41 10.02 12.18
CA GLN A 36 -8.68 10.59 13.50
C GLN A 36 -8.00 9.80 14.61
N ALA A 37 -8.00 8.45 14.51
CA ALA A 37 -7.29 7.59 15.46
C ALA A 37 -5.77 7.83 15.39
N LEU A 38 -5.21 8.01 14.20
CA LEU A 38 -3.78 8.35 14.03
C LEU A 38 -3.44 9.71 14.63
N VAL A 39 -4.32 10.70 14.49
CA VAL A 39 -4.12 12.02 15.11
C VAL A 39 -4.05 11.91 16.63
N LYS A 40 -4.93 11.10 17.23
CA LYS A 40 -4.89 10.82 18.67
C LYS A 40 -3.61 10.10 19.08
N ALA A 41 -3.21 9.08 18.34
CA ALA A 41 -2.01 8.31 18.60
C ALA A 41 -0.75 9.18 18.50
N ARG A 42 -0.71 10.13 17.56
CA ARG A 42 0.42 11.05 17.39
C ARG A 42 0.68 11.88 18.64
N LYS A 43 -0.35 12.24 19.38
CA LYS A 43 -0.21 13.00 20.64
C LYS A 43 0.57 12.22 21.71
N LEU A 44 0.66 10.91 21.58
CA LEU A 44 1.41 10.03 22.49
C LEU A 44 2.88 9.90 22.11
N LEU A 45 3.29 10.41 20.93
CA LEU A 45 4.68 10.40 20.52
C LEU A 45 5.49 11.46 21.26
N PRO A 46 6.81 11.26 21.44
CA PRO A 46 7.69 12.27 21.97
C PRO A 46 7.63 13.55 21.14
N LYS A 47 7.91 14.69 21.78
CA LYS A 47 7.95 15.99 21.11
C LYS A 47 8.88 15.96 19.89
N GLY A 48 8.42 16.50 18.77
CA GLY A 48 9.19 16.54 17.53
C GLY A 48 9.09 15.29 16.68
N HIS A 49 8.32 14.29 17.11
CA HIS A 49 8.08 13.06 16.34
C HIS A 49 6.76 13.12 15.59
N ASN A 50 6.71 12.45 14.46
CA ASN A 50 5.49 12.31 13.65
C ASN A 50 5.48 10.93 13.00
N PHE A 51 4.32 10.50 12.51
CA PHE A 51 4.21 9.29 11.70
C PHE A 51 4.59 9.58 10.26
N LYS A 52 5.32 8.66 9.66
CA LYS A 52 5.49 8.59 8.21
C LYS A 52 4.56 7.51 7.68
N ILE A 53 3.60 7.89 6.84
CA ILE A 53 2.59 7.00 6.32
C ILE A 53 2.99 6.54 4.91
N TRP A 54 3.16 5.24 4.72
CA TRP A 54 3.47 4.67 3.40
C TRP A 54 2.20 4.48 2.57
N ASP A 55 1.17 3.96 3.20
CA ASP A 55 -0.15 3.79 2.61
C ASP A 55 -1.19 3.68 3.73
N CYS A 56 -2.44 3.88 3.37
CA CYS A 56 -3.55 3.75 4.33
C CYS A 56 -4.70 2.99 3.68
N GLN A 57 -5.23 3.49 2.56
CA GLN A 57 -6.24 2.80 1.78
C GLN A 57 -5.56 2.14 0.57
N ARG A 58 -5.86 0.86 0.34
CA ARG A 58 -5.37 0.12 -0.84
C ARG A 58 -6.55 -0.17 -1.76
N PRO A 59 -6.71 0.58 -2.88
CA PRO A 59 -7.72 0.26 -3.86
C PRO A 59 -7.47 -1.11 -4.51
N ARG A 60 -8.54 -1.76 -4.99
CA ARG A 60 -8.42 -3.05 -5.67
C ARG A 60 -7.49 -2.98 -6.89
N SER A 61 -7.52 -1.87 -7.63
CA SER A 61 -6.64 -1.66 -8.78
C SER A 61 -5.16 -1.71 -8.40
N VAL A 62 -4.80 -1.16 -7.25
CA VAL A 62 -3.42 -1.22 -6.72
C VAL A 62 -3.07 -2.64 -6.32
N GLN A 63 -3.98 -3.37 -5.66
CA GLN A 63 -3.77 -4.77 -5.29
C GLN A 63 -3.53 -5.63 -6.53
N LEU A 64 -4.33 -5.46 -7.59
CA LEU A 64 -4.16 -6.19 -8.85
C LEU A 64 -2.82 -5.86 -9.53
N ALA A 65 -2.44 -4.59 -9.57
CA ALA A 65 -1.16 -4.16 -10.15
C ALA A 65 0.04 -4.76 -9.39
N MET A 66 -0.04 -4.83 -8.07
CA MET A 66 0.97 -5.46 -7.23
C MET A 66 1.11 -6.95 -7.53
N LEU A 67 -0.01 -7.67 -7.61
CA LEU A 67 -0.01 -9.10 -7.93
C LEU A 67 0.56 -9.38 -9.32
N ASP A 68 0.22 -8.55 -10.32
CA ASP A 68 0.77 -8.67 -11.67
C ASP A 68 2.29 -8.41 -11.69
N SER A 69 2.77 -7.48 -10.88
CA SER A 69 4.20 -7.22 -10.70
C SER A 69 4.91 -8.47 -10.16
N PHE A 70 4.32 -9.14 -9.17
CA PHE A 70 4.85 -10.39 -8.62
C PHE A 70 4.85 -11.51 -9.66
N ARG A 71 3.79 -11.65 -10.45
CA ARG A 71 3.73 -12.65 -11.53
C ARG A 71 4.86 -12.46 -12.53
N ARG A 72 5.11 -11.22 -12.97
CA ARG A 72 6.21 -10.92 -13.89
C ARG A 72 7.56 -11.30 -13.31
N ARG A 73 7.80 -10.99 -12.03
CA ARG A 73 9.04 -11.35 -11.34
C ARG A 73 9.25 -12.85 -11.28
N PHE A 74 8.22 -13.60 -10.87
CA PHE A 74 8.33 -15.06 -10.75
C PHE A 74 8.50 -15.74 -12.11
N ARG A 75 7.83 -15.26 -13.15
CA ARG A 75 8.00 -15.79 -14.51
C ARG A 75 9.40 -15.52 -15.05
N ALA A 76 9.97 -14.36 -14.77
CA ALA A 76 11.34 -14.03 -15.17
C ALA A 76 12.37 -14.90 -14.43
N GLN A 77 12.13 -15.16 -13.15
CA GLN A 77 13.02 -15.95 -12.31
C GLN A 77 12.86 -17.46 -12.52
N PHE A 78 11.66 -17.91 -12.80
CA PHE A 78 11.30 -19.33 -13.00
C PHE A 78 10.54 -19.52 -14.33
N PRO A 79 11.22 -19.37 -15.48
CA PRO A 79 10.52 -19.35 -16.77
C PRO A 79 9.87 -20.70 -17.15
N ARG A 80 10.26 -21.80 -16.51
CA ARG A 80 9.69 -23.12 -16.74
C ARG A 80 8.56 -23.49 -15.78
N ALA A 81 8.25 -22.63 -14.81
CA ALA A 81 7.18 -22.90 -13.85
C ALA A 81 5.82 -22.87 -14.55
N SER A 82 4.92 -23.77 -14.15
CA SER A 82 3.54 -23.78 -14.63
C SER A 82 2.80 -22.52 -14.15
N LYS A 83 1.71 -22.19 -14.85
CA LYS A 83 0.84 -21.10 -14.43
C LYS A 83 0.34 -21.28 -12.99
N ALA A 84 -0.06 -22.50 -12.64
CA ALA A 84 -0.52 -22.82 -11.29
C ALA A 84 0.58 -22.60 -10.24
N LYS A 85 1.83 -22.96 -10.57
CA LYS A 85 2.96 -22.78 -9.65
C LYS A 85 3.30 -21.30 -9.45
N VAL A 86 3.23 -20.49 -10.52
CA VAL A 86 3.43 -19.03 -10.45
C VAL A 86 2.37 -18.42 -9.54
N GLU A 87 1.08 -18.78 -9.70
CA GLU A 87 0.01 -18.26 -8.84
C GLU A 87 0.18 -18.68 -7.38
N GLU A 88 0.65 -19.89 -7.12
CA GLU A 88 0.97 -20.36 -5.77
C GLU A 88 2.02 -19.45 -5.12
N TYR A 89 3.11 -19.13 -5.83
CA TYR A 89 4.14 -18.23 -5.32
C TYR A 89 3.62 -16.80 -5.11
N VAL A 90 2.84 -16.28 -6.06
CA VAL A 90 2.27 -14.93 -5.95
C VAL A 90 1.43 -14.78 -4.69
N PHE A 91 0.57 -15.76 -4.40
CA PHE A 91 -0.33 -15.70 -3.23
C PHE A 91 0.35 -16.08 -1.90
N MET A 92 1.62 -16.45 -1.92
CA MET A 92 2.44 -16.50 -0.69
C MET A 92 2.84 -15.11 -0.22
N PHE A 93 2.91 -14.13 -1.11
CA PHE A 93 3.37 -12.77 -0.82
C PHE A 93 2.28 -11.71 -0.91
N GLY A 94 1.18 -12.00 -1.57
CA GLY A 94 0.06 -11.07 -1.72
C GLY A 94 -1.28 -11.75 -1.54
N ALA A 95 -2.21 -11.07 -0.87
CA ALA A 95 -3.56 -11.59 -0.66
C ALA A 95 -4.39 -11.47 -1.95
N LYS A 96 -5.33 -12.41 -2.14
CA LYS A 96 -6.33 -12.30 -3.20
C LYS A 96 -7.18 -11.05 -2.97
N PRO A 97 -7.46 -10.29 -4.03
CA PRO A 97 -8.29 -9.10 -3.93
C PRO A 97 -9.75 -9.40 -3.58
#